data_810a96a51e557f3639110a4158db7333
#
_entry.id   810a96a51e557f3639110a4158db7333
#
_cell.length_a   1.000
_cell.length_b   1.000
_cell.length_c   1.000
_cell.angle_alpha   90.00
_cell.angle_beta   90.00
_cell.angle_gamma   90.00
#
_symmetry.space_group_name_H-M   'P 1'
#
loop_
_entity.id
_entity.type
_entity.pdbx_description
1 polymer ?
#
loop_
_entity_poly.entity_id
_entity_poly.type
_entity_poly.pdbx_seq_one_letter_code
_entity_poly.pdbx_strand_id
1 'polypeptide(L)'
;MRIAVLALQGAFAEHEQMLHRLGVESFEVRQLADWNQPKDGLIIPGGESTTQGKLLRDLGLFEPIRQAIIDGLPVFGTCAGLILLSPLHLGTMDIDVQRNAYGRQLGSFHTIAPVKGIGDDIPMTFIRAPYINNVFSPDGEVLAEVDGHIVAARQGRQLVTAFHPELDNDTRIHQFFLSMG
;
A
#
# COMPACT_ATOMS: atom_id res chain seq x y z
N MET A 1 0.35 -9.59 17.20
CA MET A 1 -0.12 -8.77 16.06
C MET A 1 -0.33 -9.68 14.85
N ARG A 2 -1.42 -9.49 14.19
CA ARG A 2 -1.83 -10.34 13.07
C ARG A 2 -2.29 -9.47 11.90
N ILE A 3 -1.65 -9.62 10.75
CA ILE A 3 -1.87 -8.76 9.58
C ILE A 3 -2.53 -9.54 8.45
N ALA A 4 -3.64 -9.02 7.95
CA ALA A 4 -4.28 -9.53 6.74
C ALA A 4 -3.51 -9.03 5.51
N VAL A 5 -3.23 -9.91 4.58
CA VAL A 5 -2.62 -9.57 3.30
C VAL A 5 -3.62 -9.92 2.20
N LEU A 6 -4.05 -8.92 1.44
CA LEU A 6 -4.97 -9.14 0.34
C LEU A 6 -4.25 -9.96 -0.73
N ALA A 7 -4.76 -11.14 -1.04
CA ALA A 7 -4.10 -12.11 -1.92
C ALA A 7 -4.97 -12.45 -3.13
N LEU A 8 -5.51 -11.44 -3.78
CA LEU A 8 -6.33 -11.58 -4.98
C LEU A 8 -5.47 -11.65 -6.24
N GLN A 9 -4.41 -10.82 -6.26
CA GLN A 9 -3.52 -10.71 -7.41
C GLN A 9 -2.29 -9.89 -6.95
N GLY A 10 -1.13 -10.13 -7.51
CA GLY A 10 0.06 -9.31 -7.28
C GLY A 10 1.03 -9.86 -6.24
N ALA A 11 1.85 -8.98 -5.68
CA ALA A 11 3.02 -9.31 -4.87
C ALA A 11 2.70 -9.57 -3.38
N PHE A 12 1.68 -10.38 -3.10
CA PHE A 12 1.26 -10.64 -1.72
C PHE A 12 2.24 -11.54 -0.95
N ALA A 13 2.86 -12.52 -1.62
CA ALA A 13 3.80 -13.44 -0.98
C ALA A 13 5.04 -12.71 -0.44
N GLU A 14 5.52 -11.70 -1.15
CA GLU A 14 6.69 -10.92 -0.77
C GLU A 14 6.41 -10.10 0.50
N HIS A 15 5.20 -9.57 0.65
CA HIS A 15 4.78 -8.91 1.89
C HIS A 15 4.72 -9.89 3.05
N GLU A 16 4.20 -11.09 2.82
CA GLU A 16 4.14 -12.14 3.84
C GLU A 16 5.54 -12.52 4.32
N GLN A 17 6.49 -12.65 3.40
CA GLN A 17 7.88 -12.92 3.73
C GLN A 17 8.48 -11.80 4.59
N MET A 18 8.20 -10.55 4.25
CA MET A 18 8.66 -9.41 5.02
C MET A 18 8.10 -9.42 6.45
N LEU A 19 6.81 -9.70 6.60
CA LEU A 19 6.16 -9.81 7.90
C LEU A 19 6.76 -10.97 8.71
N HIS A 20 7.01 -12.10 8.07
CA HIS A 20 7.65 -13.25 8.72
C HIS A 20 9.04 -12.89 9.25
N ARG A 21 9.85 -12.18 8.49
CA ARG A 21 11.16 -11.70 8.93
C ARG A 21 11.06 -10.79 10.15
N LEU A 22 9.96 -10.06 10.30
CA LEU A 22 9.69 -9.18 11.45
C LEU A 22 9.03 -9.91 12.62
N GLY A 23 8.80 -11.21 12.52
CA GLY A 23 8.17 -11.99 13.56
C GLY A 23 6.67 -11.73 13.70
N VAL A 24 6.02 -11.24 12.66
CA VAL A 24 4.60 -10.88 12.65
C VAL A 24 3.79 -11.94 11.92
N GLU A 25 2.73 -12.42 12.56
CA GLU A 25 1.79 -13.35 11.95
C GLU A 25 1.00 -12.66 10.84
N SER A 26 0.82 -13.35 9.71
CA SER A 26 -0.01 -12.88 8.61
C SER A 26 -0.93 -13.99 8.09
N PHE A 27 -1.99 -13.59 7.41
CA PHE A 27 -2.87 -14.53 6.71
C PHE A 27 -3.36 -13.91 5.41
N GLU A 28 -3.64 -14.75 4.44
CA GLU A 28 -4.11 -14.32 3.13
C GLU A 28 -5.62 -14.13 3.12
N VAL A 29 -6.08 -13.04 2.50
CA VAL A 29 -7.49 -12.79 2.23
C VAL A 29 -7.74 -13.01 0.75
N ARG A 30 -8.43 -14.10 0.42
CA ARG A 30 -8.79 -14.48 -0.94
C ARG A 30 -10.29 -14.45 -1.18
N GLN A 31 -11.08 -14.46 -0.10
CA GLN A 31 -12.54 -14.47 -0.13
C GLN A 31 -13.10 -13.88 1.17
N LEU A 32 -14.40 -13.62 1.19
CA LEU A 32 -15.04 -12.97 2.32
C LEU A 32 -14.88 -13.74 3.65
N ALA A 33 -14.90 -15.07 3.60
CA ALA A 33 -14.71 -15.89 4.79
C ALA A 33 -13.35 -15.64 5.45
N ASP A 34 -12.31 -15.42 4.65
CA ASP A 34 -10.97 -15.12 5.17
C ASP A 34 -10.94 -13.76 5.88
N TRP A 35 -11.67 -12.80 5.32
CA TRP A 35 -11.74 -11.44 5.87
C TRP A 35 -12.31 -11.39 7.28
N ASN A 36 -13.18 -12.32 7.63
CA ASN A 36 -13.85 -12.34 8.93
C ASN A 36 -12.94 -12.74 10.08
N GLN A 37 -11.70 -13.15 9.82
CA GLN A 37 -10.73 -13.46 10.86
C GLN A 37 -10.26 -12.20 11.60
N PRO A 38 -9.90 -12.29 12.89
CA PRO A 38 -9.35 -11.18 13.65
C PRO A 38 -8.05 -10.67 13.02
N LYS A 39 -7.87 -9.35 12.99
CA LYS A 39 -6.70 -8.72 12.39
C LYS A 39 -6.43 -7.35 13.01
N ASP A 40 -5.17 -6.96 13.01
CA ASP A 40 -4.69 -5.68 13.53
C ASP A 40 -4.32 -4.69 12.41
N GLY A 41 -4.29 -5.14 11.18
CA GLY A 41 -3.99 -4.30 10.02
C GLY A 41 -4.18 -5.05 8.71
N LEU A 42 -4.08 -4.33 7.61
CA LEU A 42 -4.26 -4.84 6.26
C LEU A 42 -3.16 -4.33 5.34
N ILE A 43 -2.58 -5.22 4.54
CA ILE A 43 -1.70 -4.84 3.43
C ILE A 43 -2.44 -5.10 2.11
N ILE A 44 -2.46 -4.08 1.24
CA ILE A 44 -2.98 -4.18 -0.12
C ILE A 44 -1.76 -4.13 -1.06
N PRO A 45 -1.35 -5.27 -1.62
CA PRO A 45 -0.11 -5.34 -2.39
C PRO A 45 -0.21 -4.72 -3.78
N GLY A 46 0.94 -4.49 -4.39
CA GLY A 46 1.05 -4.12 -5.78
C GLY A 46 0.59 -5.24 -6.71
N GLY A 47 0.20 -4.85 -7.89
CA GLY A 47 -0.31 -5.72 -8.93
C GLY A 47 -0.99 -4.87 -9.98
N GLU A 48 -2.14 -5.30 -10.50
CA GLU A 48 -2.94 -4.55 -11.45
C GLU A 48 -4.21 -4.05 -10.77
N SER A 49 -4.34 -2.73 -10.61
CA SER A 49 -5.40 -2.13 -9.79
C SER A 49 -6.82 -2.36 -10.33
N THR A 50 -7.00 -2.36 -11.64
CA THR A 50 -8.32 -2.59 -12.24
C THR A 50 -8.79 -4.02 -11.97
N THR A 51 -7.89 -5.00 -12.11
CA THR A 51 -8.18 -6.40 -11.80
C THR A 51 -8.47 -6.59 -10.32
N GLN A 52 -7.63 -6.02 -9.45
CA GLN A 52 -7.85 -6.10 -8.01
C GLN A 52 -9.17 -5.45 -7.59
N GLY A 53 -9.48 -4.28 -8.14
CA GLY A 53 -10.75 -3.59 -7.87
C GLY A 53 -11.97 -4.39 -8.28
N LYS A 54 -11.90 -5.02 -9.46
CA LYS A 54 -12.97 -5.90 -9.93
C LYS A 54 -13.15 -7.10 -9.02
N LEU A 55 -12.07 -7.76 -8.63
CA LEU A 55 -12.12 -8.92 -7.73
C LEU A 55 -12.66 -8.53 -6.34
N LEU A 56 -12.31 -7.36 -5.82
CA LEU A 56 -12.88 -6.88 -4.56
C LEU A 56 -14.41 -6.81 -4.63
N ARG A 57 -14.94 -6.31 -5.74
CA ARG A 57 -16.40 -6.21 -5.94
C ARG A 57 -17.04 -7.57 -6.14
N ASP A 58 -16.47 -8.40 -7.02
CA ASP A 58 -17.01 -9.71 -7.35
C ASP A 58 -17.06 -10.64 -6.12
N LEU A 59 -16.10 -10.51 -5.22
CA LEU A 59 -16.02 -11.34 -4.01
C LEU A 59 -16.75 -10.74 -2.80
N GLY A 60 -17.37 -9.58 -2.95
CA GLY A 60 -18.05 -8.91 -1.85
C GLY A 60 -17.14 -8.34 -0.78
N LEU A 61 -15.86 -8.12 -1.11
CA LEU A 61 -14.85 -7.60 -0.17
C LEU A 61 -14.78 -6.08 -0.14
N PHE A 62 -15.27 -5.40 -1.15
CA PHE A 62 -15.09 -3.95 -1.33
C PHE A 62 -15.62 -3.16 -0.12
N GLU A 63 -16.91 -3.31 0.20
CA GLU A 63 -17.52 -2.55 1.31
C GLU A 63 -17.01 -2.96 2.69
N PRO A 64 -16.85 -4.25 3.01
CA PRO A 64 -16.26 -4.64 4.29
C PRO A 64 -14.87 -4.09 4.52
N ILE A 65 -14.01 -4.12 3.51
CA ILE A 65 -12.65 -3.56 3.60
C ILE A 65 -12.71 -2.05 3.76
N ARG A 66 -13.50 -1.38 2.93
CA ARG A 66 -13.67 0.08 3.00
C ARG A 66 -14.14 0.51 4.39
N GLN A 67 -15.16 -0.15 4.92
CA GLN A 67 -15.71 0.20 6.23
C GLN A 67 -14.68 -0.02 7.34
N ALA A 68 -13.93 -1.11 7.31
CA ALA A 68 -12.90 -1.37 8.30
C ALA A 68 -11.82 -0.28 8.32
N ILE A 69 -11.40 0.20 7.14
CA ILE A 69 -10.42 1.28 7.03
C ILE A 69 -11.01 2.59 7.60
N ILE A 70 -12.26 2.90 7.25
CA ILE A 70 -12.95 4.09 7.77
C ILE A 70 -13.06 4.01 9.31
N ASP A 71 -13.28 2.83 9.85
CA ASP A 71 -13.39 2.61 11.29
C ASP A 71 -12.02 2.57 12.00
N GLY A 72 -10.92 2.75 11.26
CA GLY A 72 -9.59 2.94 11.84
C GLY A 72 -8.64 1.76 11.72
N LEU A 73 -8.97 0.72 10.96
CA LEU A 73 -8.03 -0.37 10.70
C LEU A 73 -6.80 0.18 9.97
N PRO A 74 -5.59 0.00 10.51
CA PRO A 74 -4.37 0.40 9.79
C PRO A 74 -4.25 -0.32 8.46
N VAL A 75 -3.92 0.42 7.40
CA VAL A 75 -3.75 -0.14 6.07
C VAL A 75 -2.48 0.38 5.42
N PHE A 76 -1.82 -0.50 4.68
CA PHE A 76 -0.63 -0.18 3.89
C PHE A 76 -0.86 -0.64 2.46
N GLY A 77 -0.87 0.31 1.52
CA GLY A 77 -1.03 0.04 0.09
C GLY A 77 0.25 0.35 -0.67
N THR A 78 0.72 -0.59 -1.48
CA THR A 78 1.90 -0.40 -2.33
C THR A 78 1.52 -0.42 -3.80
N CYS A 79 2.02 0.52 -4.57
CA CYS A 79 1.82 0.63 -6.02
C CYS A 79 0.32 0.57 -6.40
N ALA A 80 -0.19 -0.55 -6.89
CA ALA A 80 -1.62 -0.73 -7.15
C ALA A 80 -2.46 -0.54 -5.89
N GLY A 81 -1.95 -0.90 -4.72
CA GLY A 81 -2.61 -0.69 -3.43
C GLY A 81 -2.83 0.80 -3.13
N LEU A 82 -1.89 1.65 -3.51
CA LEU A 82 -2.04 3.10 -3.43
C LEU A 82 -3.22 3.56 -4.29
N ILE A 83 -3.32 3.06 -5.51
CA ILE A 83 -4.42 3.37 -6.43
C ILE A 83 -5.76 2.91 -5.85
N LEU A 84 -5.78 1.73 -5.23
CA LEU A 84 -7.01 1.17 -4.65
C LEU A 84 -7.55 1.99 -3.47
N LEU A 85 -6.69 2.64 -2.69
CA LEU A 85 -7.12 3.51 -1.59
C LEU A 85 -7.58 4.89 -2.07
N SER A 86 -7.20 5.29 -3.28
CA SER A 86 -7.59 6.58 -3.86
C SER A 86 -9.07 6.63 -4.22
N PRO A 87 -9.61 7.83 -4.54
CA PRO A 87 -11.00 7.97 -4.99
C PRO A 87 -11.36 7.18 -6.26
N LEU A 88 -10.36 6.66 -6.97
CA LEU A 88 -10.61 5.80 -8.14
C LEU A 88 -11.26 4.47 -7.74
N HIS A 89 -11.07 4.00 -6.51
CA HIS A 89 -11.60 2.73 -6.01
C HIS A 89 -12.24 2.89 -4.62
N LEU A 90 -11.53 2.51 -3.55
CA LEU A 90 -12.08 2.53 -2.19
C LEU A 90 -12.38 3.94 -1.67
N GLY A 91 -11.61 4.92 -2.09
CA GLY A 91 -11.84 6.31 -1.74
C GLY A 91 -11.61 6.64 -0.28
N THR A 92 -10.77 5.88 0.42
CA THR A 92 -10.48 6.10 1.84
C THR A 92 -9.37 7.11 2.08
N MET A 93 -8.57 7.41 1.06
CA MET A 93 -7.56 8.47 1.10
C MET A 93 -7.93 9.59 0.13
N ASP A 94 -7.80 10.82 0.60
CA ASP A 94 -8.09 12.02 -0.20
C ASP A 94 -6.82 12.47 -0.94
N ILE A 95 -6.50 11.71 -1.97
CA ILE A 95 -5.31 11.92 -2.81
C ILE A 95 -5.69 11.91 -4.29
N ASP A 96 -4.95 12.68 -5.09
CA ASP A 96 -5.07 12.64 -6.54
C ASP A 96 -3.91 11.81 -7.10
N VAL A 97 -4.24 10.73 -7.79
CA VAL A 97 -3.27 9.74 -8.25
C VAL A 97 -3.13 9.79 -9.76
N GLN A 98 -1.88 9.84 -10.22
CA GLN A 98 -1.53 9.69 -11.62
C GLN A 98 -1.10 8.25 -11.88
N ARG A 99 -1.89 7.52 -12.65
CA ARG A 99 -1.61 6.13 -13.02
C ARG A 99 -0.61 6.09 -14.16
N ASN A 100 0.21 5.02 -14.19
CA ASN A 100 1.23 4.84 -15.24
C ASN A 100 2.11 6.06 -15.41
N ALA A 101 2.48 6.67 -14.31
CA ALA A 101 3.14 7.97 -14.23
C ALA A 101 4.50 7.99 -14.90
N TYR A 102 5.19 6.88 -14.85
CA TYR A 102 6.49 6.71 -15.49
C TYR A 102 6.33 6.07 -16.87
N GLY A 103 5.14 6.09 -17.38
CA GLY A 103 4.52 5.63 -18.63
C GLY A 103 5.39 4.99 -19.69
N ARG A 104 6.15 5.79 -20.39
CA ARG A 104 7.02 5.35 -21.48
C ARG A 104 8.39 4.91 -20.99
N GLN A 105 8.66 5.06 -19.73
CA GLN A 105 9.90 4.55 -19.18
C GLN A 105 9.76 3.05 -19.09
N LEU A 106 10.40 2.45 -20.06
CA LEU A 106 10.39 1.02 -20.20
C LEU A 106 11.08 0.38 -19.00
N GLY A 107 10.30 -0.24 -18.18
CA GLY A 107 10.82 -1.02 -17.08
C GLY A 107 10.88 -0.31 -15.76
N SER A 108 11.45 -1.03 -14.84
CA SER A 108 11.59 -0.66 -13.45
C SER A 108 12.85 0.16 -13.26
N PHE A 109 12.82 1.04 -12.30
CA PHE A 109 14.05 1.67 -11.84
C PHE A 109 14.16 1.56 -10.31
N HIS A 110 15.39 1.69 -9.82
CA HIS A 110 15.68 1.63 -8.40
C HIS A 110 16.40 2.92 -8.00
N THR A 111 16.06 3.45 -6.84
CA THR A 111 16.74 4.59 -6.26
C THR A 111 16.79 4.46 -4.74
N ILE A 112 17.51 5.37 -4.11
CA ILE A 112 17.58 5.50 -2.66
C ILE A 112 17.23 6.95 -2.34
N ALA A 113 16.26 7.16 -1.46
CA ALA A 113 15.80 8.50 -1.15
C ALA A 113 15.27 8.56 0.30
N PRO A 114 15.16 9.77 0.88
CA PRO A 114 14.60 9.90 2.22
C PRO A 114 13.09 9.68 2.24
N VAL A 115 12.63 9.07 3.33
CA VAL A 115 11.21 8.96 3.68
C VAL A 115 11.06 9.56 5.08
N LYS A 116 10.26 10.61 5.17
CA LYS A 116 10.09 11.38 6.40
C LYS A 116 9.63 10.48 7.56
N GLY A 117 10.33 10.58 8.68
CA GLY A 117 10.01 9.79 9.87
C GLY A 117 10.48 8.34 9.82
N ILE A 118 11.13 7.91 8.74
CA ILE A 118 11.56 6.51 8.57
C ILE A 118 13.08 6.44 8.38
N GLY A 119 13.62 7.19 7.45
CA GLY A 119 15.07 7.22 7.21
C GLY A 119 15.45 8.05 6.00
N ASP A 120 16.75 8.36 5.88
CA ASP A 120 17.27 9.21 4.81
C ASP A 120 17.75 8.41 3.59
N ASP A 121 17.84 7.10 3.71
CA ASP A 121 18.46 6.21 2.74
C ASP A 121 17.59 4.98 2.45
N ILE A 122 16.32 5.19 2.22
CA ILE A 122 15.36 4.11 1.96
C ILE A 122 15.48 3.64 0.51
N PRO A 123 15.73 2.33 0.27
CA PRO A 123 15.73 1.81 -1.09
C PRO A 123 14.32 1.74 -1.65
N MET A 124 14.18 2.10 -2.91
CA MET A 124 12.89 2.18 -3.58
C MET A 124 12.96 1.52 -4.95
N THR A 125 12.19 0.44 -5.12
CA THR A 125 12.03 -0.26 -6.40
C THR A 125 10.69 0.13 -7.02
N PHE A 126 10.75 0.74 -8.20
CA PHE A 126 9.55 1.17 -8.94
C PHE A 126 9.32 0.26 -10.13
N ILE A 127 8.08 -0.21 -10.29
CA ILE A 127 7.65 -1.04 -11.42
C ILE A 127 6.36 -0.45 -11.97
N ARG A 128 6.43 0.27 -13.09
CA ARG A 128 5.28 0.94 -13.71
C ARG A 128 4.45 1.72 -12.68
N ALA A 129 5.14 2.42 -11.80
CA ALA A 129 4.54 2.99 -10.61
C ALA A 129 3.63 4.17 -10.91
N PRO A 130 2.55 4.34 -10.13
CA PRO A 130 1.84 5.59 -10.08
C PRO A 130 2.64 6.64 -9.30
N TYR A 131 2.15 7.87 -9.28
CA TYR A 131 2.56 8.84 -8.27
C TYR A 131 1.34 9.63 -7.81
N ILE A 132 1.52 10.38 -6.74
CA ILE A 132 0.48 11.24 -6.19
C ILE A 132 0.72 12.66 -6.66
N ASN A 133 -0.29 13.30 -7.25
CA ASN A 133 -0.22 14.71 -7.64
C ASN A 133 -0.44 15.61 -6.43
N ASN A 134 -1.42 15.29 -5.60
CA ASN A 134 -1.81 16.10 -4.44
C ASN A 134 -2.30 15.22 -3.30
N VAL A 135 -2.02 15.68 -2.08
CA VAL A 135 -2.58 15.17 -0.83
C VAL A 135 -3.46 16.26 -0.26
N PHE A 136 -4.77 16.06 -0.24
CA PHE A 136 -5.73 17.12 0.08
C PHE A 136 -6.15 17.15 1.55
N SER A 137 -6.15 15.98 2.22
CA SER A 137 -6.63 15.91 3.59
C SER A 137 -5.76 16.70 4.55
N PRO A 138 -6.36 17.42 5.52
CA PRO A 138 -5.59 18.04 6.60
C PRO A 138 -4.78 17.05 7.43
N ASP A 139 -5.23 15.78 7.48
CA ASP A 139 -4.51 14.67 8.13
C ASP A 139 -3.50 14.02 7.20
N GLY A 140 -3.39 14.49 5.97
CA GLY A 140 -2.48 13.94 4.98
C GLY A 140 -1.08 14.51 5.12
N GLU A 141 -0.08 13.65 4.92
CA GLU A 141 1.33 14.01 4.99
C GLU A 141 2.09 13.39 3.84
N VAL A 142 2.86 14.20 3.11
CA VAL A 142 3.80 13.72 2.11
C VAL A 142 5.03 13.19 2.84
N LEU A 143 5.39 11.93 2.59
CA LEU A 143 6.52 11.29 3.24
C LEU A 143 7.77 11.23 2.35
N ALA A 144 7.60 11.14 1.03
CA ALA A 144 8.72 11.07 0.11
C ALA A 144 8.38 11.64 -1.26
N GLU A 145 9.37 12.25 -1.89
CA GLU A 145 9.32 12.71 -3.27
C GLU A 145 10.56 12.22 -4.01
N VAL A 146 10.36 11.83 -5.28
CA VAL A 146 11.44 11.43 -6.18
C VAL A 146 11.19 12.11 -7.52
N ASP A 147 12.19 12.83 -8.02
CA ASP A 147 12.11 13.58 -9.28
C ASP A 147 10.88 14.52 -9.35
N GLY A 148 10.54 15.14 -8.22
CA GLY A 148 9.41 16.07 -8.12
C GLY A 148 8.04 15.40 -8.00
N HIS A 149 7.98 14.06 -7.91
CA HIS A 149 6.74 13.33 -7.76
C HIS A 149 6.58 12.79 -6.33
N ILE A 150 5.38 12.88 -5.78
CA ILE A 150 5.09 12.31 -4.47
C ILE A 150 4.97 10.79 -4.62
N VAL A 151 5.82 10.06 -3.89
CA VAL A 151 5.90 8.59 -4.00
C VAL A 151 5.58 7.87 -2.70
N ALA A 152 5.37 8.59 -1.61
CA ALA A 152 4.88 8.04 -0.35
C ALA A 152 4.09 9.11 0.40
N ALA A 153 3.01 8.69 1.05
CA ALA A 153 2.14 9.56 1.82
C ALA A 153 1.42 8.78 2.91
N ARG A 154 0.90 9.53 3.86
CA ARG A 154 0.14 9.00 4.98
C ARG A 154 -1.09 9.86 5.20
N GLN A 155 -2.20 9.23 5.55
CA GLN A 155 -3.42 9.91 6.01
C GLN A 155 -4.01 9.08 7.16
N GLY A 156 -3.93 9.62 8.39
CA GLY A 156 -4.35 8.85 9.56
C GLY A 156 -3.56 7.56 9.70
N ARG A 157 -4.25 6.44 9.72
CA ARG A 157 -3.64 5.10 9.80
C ARG A 157 -3.52 4.42 8.43
N GLN A 158 -3.44 5.22 7.38
CA GLN A 158 -3.27 4.73 6.01
C GLN A 158 -1.92 5.17 5.47
N LEU A 159 -1.10 4.22 5.09
CA LEU A 159 0.22 4.42 4.51
C LEU A 159 0.21 3.94 3.07
N VAL A 160 0.75 4.73 2.16
CA VAL A 160 0.89 4.32 0.75
C VAL A 160 2.28 4.62 0.24
N THR A 161 2.78 3.73 -0.61
CA THR A 161 4.02 3.92 -1.37
C THR A 161 3.77 3.60 -2.83
N ALA A 162 4.39 4.39 -3.72
CA ALA A 162 4.40 4.10 -5.14
C ALA A 162 5.41 3.00 -5.49
N PHE A 163 6.42 2.82 -4.66
CA PHE A 163 7.45 1.80 -4.79
C PHE A 163 7.08 0.54 -4.01
N HIS A 164 7.87 -0.51 -4.22
CA HIS A 164 7.67 -1.84 -3.65
C HIS A 164 8.70 -2.14 -2.56
N PRO A 165 8.50 -1.75 -1.30
CA PRO A 165 9.46 -2.06 -0.23
C PRO A 165 9.59 -3.56 0.05
N GLU A 166 8.58 -4.35 -0.31
CA GLU A 166 8.60 -5.81 -0.16
C GLU A 166 9.63 -6.49 -1.07
N LEU A 167 10.10 -5.80 -2.11
CA LEU A 167 11.11 -6.33 -3.04
C LEU A 167 12.55 -5.98 -2.62
N ASP A 168 12.70 -5.13 -1.63
CA ASP A 168 14.01 -4.76 -1.09
C ASP A 168 14.27 -5.46 0.24
N ASN A 169 15.52 -5.50 0.67
CA ASN A 169 15.89 -6.13 1.94
C ASN A 169 15.75 -5.21 3.16
N ASP A 170 15.06 -4.10 3.00
CA ASP A 170 14.88 -3.10 4.06
C ASP A 170 13.50 -3.23 4.68
N THR A 171 13.44 -3.45 5.99
CA THR A 171 12.19 -3.67 6.72
C THR A 171 11.57 -2.39 7.28
N ARG A 172 12.22 -1.23 7.14
CA ARG A 172 11.83 0.00 7.85
C ARG A 172 10.45 0.51 7.48
N ILE A 173 10.04 0.40 6.21
CA ILE A 173 8.69 0.81 5.79
C ILE A 173 7.63 -0.06 6.45
N HIS A 174 7.83 -1.38 6.43
CA HIS A 174 6.89 -2.32 7.09
C HIS A 174 6.86 -2.10 8.61
N GLN A 175 8.01 -1.84 9.23
CA GLN A 175 8.08 -1.53 10.67
C GLN A 175 7.27 -0.27 10.99
N PHE A 176 7.39 0.76 10.16
CA PHE A 176 6.60 1.99 10.33
C PHE A 176 5.11 1.71 10.25
N PHE A 177 4.67 0.94 9.25
CA PHE A 177 3.28 0.52 9.15
C PHE A 177 2.80 -0.19 10.43
N LEU A 178 3.59 -1.15 10.92
CA LEU A 178 3.24 -1.90 12.12
C LEU A 178 3.14 -1.01 13.36
N SER A 179 3.84 0.12 13.38
CA SER A 179 3.79 1.08 14.48
C SER A 179 2.54 1.97 14.47
N MET A 180 1.77 1.95 13.41
CA MET A 180 0.58 2.81 13.26
C MET A 180 -0.65 2.28 14.00
N GLY A 181 -0.62 1.02 14.39
CA GLY A 181 -1.73 0.34 15.05
C GLY A 181 -1.89 0.62 16.54
#